data_0cc863d3b7237f0dae5c8f0809bcae4f
#
_entry.id   0cc863d3b7237f0dae5c8f0809bcae4f
#
_cell.length_a   1.000
_cell.length_b   1.000
_cell.length_c   1.000
_cell.angle_alpha   90.00
_cell.angle_beta   90.00
_cell.angle_gamma   90.00
#
_symmetry.space_group_name_H-M   'P 1'
#
loop_
_entity.id
_entity.type
_entity.pdbx_description
1 polymer ?
#
loop_
_entity_poly.entity_id
_entity_poly.type
_entity_poly.pdbx_seq_one_letter_code
_entity_poly.pdbx_strand_id
1 'polypeptide(L)'
;MTTPEKHKDHNTEAEKRILSDVKEHGFHVALFNGDGYSPSFAHTIGLYKTYGYPELICFGLGLDLLHSVLWEGKRLLDKHPVPDSSVGYPDFLEGFNIRFVTVEEIRYLDYFGYAAWFYNNWDFPALQIVWPNKQARYPWDEAFNSDWKAAQPLLDRNNDFKFREDRKLGVYATRQVLEGTPILQVAHSSDGDW
;
A
#
# COMPACT_ATOMS: atom_id res chain seq x y z
N MET A 1 -31.38 2.18 -8.37
CA MET A 1 -31.30 2.13 -6.90
C MET A 1 -30.54 0.85 -6.58
N THR A 2 -29.23 0.90 -6.56
CA THR A 2 -28.37 -0.22 -6.17
C THR A 2 -28.01 -0.04 -4.71
N THR A 3 -28.34 -1.04 -3.98
CA THR A 3 -28.46 -1.14 -2.53
C THR A 3 -27.16 -0.86 -1.80
N PRO A 4 -27.15 0.01 -0.77
CA PRO A 4 -26.00 0.21 0.14
C PRO A 4 -25.67 -1.03 1.00
N GLU A 5 -26.54 -2.04 1.01
CA GLU A 5 -26.42 -3.21 1.88
C GLU A 5 -25.26 -4.16 1.51
N LYS A 6 -24.99 -4.37 0.22
CA LYS A 6 -23.92 -5.30 -0.18
C LYS A 6 -22.50 -4.86 0.23
N HIS A 7 -22.24 -3.56 0.29
CA HIS A 7 -20.96 -3.04 0.78
C HIS A 7 -20.81 -3.09 2.31
N LYS A 8 -21.91 -2.98 3.05
CA LYS A 8 -21.89 -3.11 4.52
C LYS A 8 -21.58 -4.54 4.97
N ASP A 9 -22.16 -5.54 4.30
CA ASP A 9 -21.94 -6.94 4.68
C ASP A 9 -20.52 -7.41 4.39
N HIS A 10 -19.91 -6.98 3.27
CA HIS A 10 -18.51 -7.31 2.96
C HIS A 10 -17.52 -6.66 3.93
N ASN A 11 -17.74 -5.41 4.35
CA ASN A 11 -16.91 -4.77 5.36
C ASN A 11 -17.01 -5.50 6.71
N THR A 12 -18.21 -5.90 7.12
CA THR A 12 -18.44 -6.60 8.38
C THR A 12 -17.72 -7.95 8.45
N GLU A 13 -17.68 -8.71 7.35
CA GLU A 13 -16.94 -9.99 7.30
C GLU A 13 -15.41 -9.78 7.30
N ALA A 14 -14.91 -8.78 6.56
CA ALA A 14 -13.50 -8.41 6.61
C ALA A 14 -13.08 -7.96 8.01
N GLU A 15 -13.88 -7.12 8.65
CA GLU A 15 -13.66 -6.64 10.01
C GLU A 15 -13.64 -7.79 11.03
N LYS A 16 -14.58 -8.74 10.97
CA LYS A 16 -14.59 -9.93 11.81
C LYS A 16 -13.32 -10.76 11.63
N ARG A 17 -12.89 -10.94 10.38
CA ARG A 17 -11.67 -11.68 10.08
C ARG A 17 -10.43 -11.00 10.65
N ILE A 18 -10.31 -9.68 10.48
CA ILE A 18 -9.22 -8.89 11.08
C ILE A 18 -9.18 -9.10 12.58
N LEU A 19 -10.31 -8.97 13.29
CA LEU A 19 -10.38 -9.15 14.73
C LEU A 19 -10.02 -10.57 15.16
N SER A 20 -10.47 -11.59 14.42
CA SER A 20 -10.15 -12.98 14.69
C SER A 20 -8.66 -13.26 14.52
N ASP A 21 -8.07 -12.82 13.40
CA ASP A 21 -6.65 -13.07 13.09
C ASP A 21 -5.73 -12.34 14.08
N VAL A 22 -6.05 -11.10 14.43
CA VAL A 22 -5.30 -10.35 15.46
C VAL A 22 -5.36 -11.06 16.82
N LYS A 23 -6.52 -11.61 17.19
CA LYS A 23 -6.67 -12.35 18.44
C LYS A 23 -5.89 -13.68 18.45
N GLU A 24 -5.85 -14.37 17.31
CA GLU A 24 -5.25 -15.69 17.20
C GLU A 24 -3.74 -15.62 16.92
N HIS A 25 -3.33 -14.72 16.03
CA HIS A 25 -1.95 -14.64 15.52
C HIS A 25 -1.20 -13.35 15.94
N GLY A 26 -1.89 -12.42 16.60
CA GLY A 26 -1.35 -11.12 17.01
C GLY A 26 -1.42 -10.05 15.94
N PHE A 27 -1.67 -10.40 14.68
CA PHE A 27 -1.87 -9.47 13.57
C PHE A 27 -2.61 -10.15 12.41
N HIS A 28 -3.12 -9.33 11.51
CA HIS A 28 -3.75 -9.72 10.25
C HIS A 28 -2.95 -9.19 9.06
N VAL A 29 -2.97 -9.90 7.94
CA VAL A 29 -2.43 -9.43 6.65
C VAL A 29 -3.59 -9.14 5.70
N ALA A 30 -3.84 -7.87 5.44
CA ALA A 30 -4.83 -7.43 4.46
C ALA A 30 -4.20 -7.44 3.05
N LEU A 31 -4.84 -8.14 2.10
CA LEU A 31 -4.36 -8.36 0.73
C LEU A 31 -5.27 -7.64 -0.27
N PHE A 32 -4.68 -6.90 -1.19
CA PHE A 32 -5.39 -6.13 -2.22
C PHE A 32 -4.88 -6.49 -3.60
N ASN A 33 -5.80 -6.89 -4.48
CA ASN A 33 -5.48 -7.10 -5.89
C ASN A 33 -5.21 -5.78 -6.59
N GLY A 34 -4.27 -5.77 -7.53
CA GLY A 34 -4.13 -4.68 -8.47
C GLY A 34 -5.33 -4.61 -9.43
N ASP A 35 -5.65 -3.42 -9.90
CA ASP A 35 -6.80 -3.15 -10.77
C ASP A 35 -6.41 -2.57 -12.16
N GLY A 36 -5.12 -2.60 -12.48
CA GLY A 36 -4.57 -2.02 -13.72
C GLY A 36 -4.14 -0.56 -13.58
N TYR A 37 -4.61 0.16 -12.57
CA TYR A 37 -4.18 1.52 -12.19
C TYR A 37 -3.27 1.49 -10.97
N SER A 38 -3.61 0.66 -9.99
CA SER A 38 -2.85 0.47 -8.78
C SER A 38 -2.22 -0.92 -8.75
N PRO A 39 -0.98 -1.07 -8.30
CA PRO A 39 -0.36 -2.38 -8.12
C PRO A 39 -1.08 -3.16 -7.02
N SER A 40 -0.94 -4.50 -7.04
CA SER A 40 -1.27 -5.30 -5.88
C SER A 40 -0.46 -4.85 -4.67
N PHE A 41 -1.04 -4.89 -3.49
CA PHE A 41 -0.32 -4.61 -2.27
C PHE A 41 -0.91 -5.39 -1.10
N ALA A 42 -0.15 -5.42 -0.02
CA ALA A 42 -0.63 -5.93 1.25
C ALA A 42 -0.07 -5.11 2.40
N HIS A 43 -0.83 -5.02 3.50
CA HIS A 43 -0.34 -4.43 4.74
C HIS A 43 -0.75 -5.24 5.95
N THR A 44 -0.03 -5.08 7.05
CA THR A 44 -0.38 -5.68 8.34
C THR A 44 -1.35 -4.80 9.11
N ILE A 45 -2.07 -5.41 10.05
CA ILE A 45 -2.98 -4.75 11.00
C ILE A 45 -2.81 -5.43 12.35
N GLY A 46 -2.43 -4.69 13.37
CA GLY A 46 -2.35 -5.20 14.75
C GLY A 46 -0.92 -5.40 15.26
N LEU A 47 0.12 -5.28 14.42
CA LEU A 47 1.51 -5.37 14.89
C LEU A 47 1.81 -4.33 15.96
N TYR A 48 1.39 -3.09 15.74
CA TYR A 48 1.64 -2.02 16.70
C TYR A 48 0.91 -2.26 18.03
N LYS A 49 -0.35 -2.69 17.98
CA LYS A 49 -1.14 -2.96 19.19
C LYS A 49 -0.61 -4.14 19.99
N THR A 50 -0.16 -5.19 19.31
CA THR A 50 0.20 -6.45 19.95
C THR A 50 1.66 -6.47 20.40
N TYR A 51 2.55 -5.92 19.59
CA TYR A 51 3.99 -6.04 19.79
C TYR A 51 4.72 -4.70 19.94
N GLY A 52 4.04 -3.56 19.68
CA GLY A 52 4.67 -2.25 19.62
C GLY A 52 5.51 -2.04 18.35
N TYR A 53 5.36 -2.92 17.35
CA TYR A 53 6.08 -2.84 16.08
C TYR A 53 5.35 -1.94 15.09
N PRO A 54 6.06 -1.33 14.13
CA PRO A 54 5.40 -0.63 13.03
C PRO A 54 4.56 -1.59 12.19
N GLU A 55 3.46 -1.11 11.63
CA GLU A 55 2.75 -1.81 10.57
C GLU A 55 3.62 -1.90 9.32
N LEU A 56 3.47 -2.96 8.56
CA LEU A 56 4.25 -3.22 7.35
C LEU A 56 3.37 -3.13 6.12
N ILE A 57 3.91 -2.58 5.02
CA ILE A 57 3.26 -2.57 3.70
C ILE A 57 4.25 -2.99 2.62
N CYS A 58 3.79 -3.73 1.62
CA CYS A 58 4.57 -4.15 0.46
C CYS A 58 3.71 -4.11 -0.81
N PHE A 59 4.32 -3.81 -1.96
CA PHE A 59 3.66 -3.61 -3.25
C PHE A 59 4.21 -4.51 -4.34
N GLY A 60 3.40 -4.72 -5.40
CA GLY A 60 3.83 -5.15 -6.73
C GLY A 60 4.23 -6.61 -6.87
N LEU A 61 4.00 -7.43 -5.86
CA LEU A 61 4.24 -8.87 -5.90
C LEU A 61 2.89 -9.63 -5.99
N GLY A 62 2.95 -10.92 -6.34
CA GLY A 62 1.77 -11.78 -6.24
C GLY A 62 1.27 -11.90 -4.80
N LEU A 63 -0.04 -12.09 -4.59
CA LEU A 63 -0.66 -12.04 -3.26
C LEU A 63 -0.03 -13.03 -2.26
N ASP A 64 0.26 -14.26 -2.70
CA ASP A 64 0.89 -15.27 -1.83
C ASP A 64 2.29 -14.83 -1.38
N LEU A 65 3.03 -14.18 -2.29
CA LEU A 65 4.36 -13.68 -1.99
C LEU A 65 4.29 -12.43 -1.09
N LEU A 66 3.34 -11.53 -1.31
CA LEU A 66 3.07 -10.40 -0.42
C LEU A 66 2.77 -10.87 1.00
N HIS A 67 1.90 -11.88 1.13
CA HIS A 67 1.59 -12.48 2.43
C HIS A 67 2.85 -13.02 3.11
N SER A 68 3.66 -13.81 2.38
CA SER A 68 4.89 -14.40 2.90
C SER A 68 5.91 -13.34 3.32
N VAL A 69 6.09 -12.30 2.50
CA VAL A 69 7.01 -11.18 2.77
C VAL A 69 6.62 -10.43 4.06
N LEU A 70 5.33 -10.21 4.29
CA LEU A 70 4.88 -9.53 5.52
C LEU A 70 5.07 -10.40 6.77
N TRP A 71 4.91 -11.72 6.65
CA TRP A 71 5.23 -12.65 7.74
C TRP A 71 6.74 -12.70 8.04
N GLU A 72 7.60 -12.70 7.02
CA GLU A 72 9.05 -12.58 7.22
C GLU A 72 9.42 -11.22 7.83
N GLY A 73 8.72 -10.14 7.41
CA GLY A 73 8.85 -8.83 8.02
C GLY A 73 8.59 -8.85 9.53
N LYS A 74 7.51 -9.50 9.95
CA LYS A 74 7.20 -9.70 11.37
C LYS A 74 8.31 -10.49 12.08
N ARG A 75 8.80 -11.59 11.49
CA ARG A 75 9.88 -12.38 12.06
C ARG A 75 11.20 -11.59 12.20
N LEU A 76 11.45 -10.69 11.25
CA LEU A 76 12.59 -9.78 11.35
C LEU A 76 12.41 -8.79 12.51
N LEU A 77 11.21 -8.21 12.66
CA LEU A 77 10.91 -7.28 13.74
C LEU A 77 11.03 -7.92 15.13
N ASP A 78 10.80 -9.22 15.26
CA ASP A 78 11.05 -9.96 16.51
C ASP A 78 12.54 -9.91 16.92
N LYS A 79 13.45 -9.82 15.96
CA LYS A 79 14.91 -9.76 16.19
C LYS A 79 15.41 -8.32 16.18
N HIS A 80 14.80 -7.47 15.37
CA HIS A 80 15.20 -6.08 15.11
C HIS A 80 13.95 -5.19 15.10
N PRO A 81 13.42 -4.80 16.27
CA PRO A 81 12.17 -4.01 16.36
C PRO A 81 12.20 -2.68 15.59
N VAL A 82 13.38 -2.13 15.38
CA VAL A 82 13.62 -0.93 14.57
C VAL A 82 14.66 -1.28 13.51
N PRO A 83 14.24 -1.72 12.31
CA PRO A 83 15.18 -2.06 11.25
C PRO A 83 15.88 -0.81 10.73
N ASP A 84 17.18 -0.95 10.41
CA ASP A 84 17.98 0.10 9.82
C ASP A 84 17.64 0.23 8.32
N SER A 85 17.18 1.40 7.90
CA SER A 85 16.79 1.68 6.51
C SER A 85 17.97 1.66 5.53
N SER A 86 19.22 1.80 6.01
CA SER A 86 20.43 1.76 5.19
C SER A 86 20.90 0.32 4.88
N VAL A 87 20.39 -0.66 5.61
CA VAL A 87 20.79 -2.08 5.51
C VAL A 87 19.84 -2.85 4.62
N GLY A 88 20.39 -3.77 3.82
CA GLY A 88 19.60 -4.76 3.08
C GLY A 88 19.41 -6.03 3.93
N TYR A 89 18.19 -6.53 4.00
CA TYR A 89 17.82 -7.72 4.76
C TYR A 89 17.59 -8.90 3.83
N PRO A 90 18.31 -10.02 4.00
CA PRO A 90 18.14 -11.25 3.22
C PRO A 90 16.87 -12.02 3.67
N ASP A 91 16.63 -13.16 3.04
CA ASP A 91 15.65 -14.20 3.41
C ASP A 91 14.17 -13.84 3.14
N PHE A 92 13.88 -12.72 2.50
CA PHE A 92 12.54 -12.35 2.05
C PHE A 92 12.23 -12.81 0.63
N LEU A 93 13.21 -12.66 -0.25
CA LEU A 93 13.13 -13.03 -1.67
C LEU A 93 14.41 -13.78 -2.02
N GLU A 94 14.28 -14.90 -2.72
CA GLU A 94 15.44 -15.71 -3.09
C GLU A 94 16.48 -14.92 -3.89
N GLY A 95 17.67 -14.77 -3.33
CA GLY A 95 18.79 -14.08 -3.95
C GLY A 95 18.73 -12.54 -3.90
N PHE A 96 17.77 -11.94 -3.20
CA PHE A 96 17.61 -10.49 -3.12
C PHE A 96 17.41 -10.00 -1.69
N ASN A 97 18.07 -8.90 -1.36
CA ASN A 97 17.84 -8.22 -0.09
C ASN A 97 16.72 -7.19 -0.24
N ILE A 98 15.84 -7.11 0.75
CA ILE A 98 14.85 -6.03 0.84
C ILE A 98 15.39 -4.89 1.70
N ARG A 99 14.74 -3.73 1.63
CA ARG A 99 14.98 -2.61 2.54
C ARG A 99 13.68 -2.12 3.15
N PHE A 100 13.80 -1.46 4.30
CA PHE A 100 12.68 -0.77 4.93
C PHE A 100 12.79 0.72 4.71
N VAL A 101 11.67 1.38 4.42
CA VAL A 101 11.55 2.84 4.40
C VAL A 101 10.34 3.26 5.23
N THR A 102 10.43 4.41 5.89
CA THR A 102 9.33 4.95 6.66
C THR A 102 8.22 5.39 5.72
N VAL A 103 6.97 5.09 6.07
CA VAL A 103 5.80 5.59 5.34
C VAL A 103 5.46 6.99 5.85
N GLU A 104 5.33 7.97 4.93
CA GLU A 104 4.82 9.30 5.30
C GLU A 104 3.35 9.23 5.68
N GLU A 105 2.96 9.88 6.79
CA GLU A 105 1.59 9.84 7.32
C GLU A 105 0.53 10.29 6.31
N ILE A 106 0.86 11.23 5.41
CA ILE A 106 -0.04 11.67 4.36
C ILE A 106 -0.47 10.54 3.42
N ARG A 107 0.31 9.44 3.36
CA ARG A 107 0.02 8.27 2.55
C ARG A 107 -0.90 7.26 3.22
N TYR A 108 -1.16 7.42 4.50
CA TYR A 108 -2.01 6.48 5.25
C TYR A 108 -3.44 6.44 4.72
N LEU A 109 -3.98 7.58 4.29
CA LEU A 109 -5.32 7.68 3.70
C LEU A 109 -5.49 6.83 2.44
N ASP A 110 -4.40 6.64 1.68
CA ASP A 110 -4.43 5.91 0.42
C ASP A 110 -4.45 4.39 0.61
N TYR A 111 -3.84 3.88 1.71
CA TYR A 111 -3.52 2.45 1.83
C TYR A 111 -3.96 1.79 3.14
N PHE A 112 -4.05 2.52 4.25
CA PHE A 112 -4.23 1.93 5.59
C PHE A 112 -5.65 2.05 6.16
N GLY A 113 -6.69 2.13 5.32
CA GLY A 113 -8.06 2.33 5.77
C GLY A 113 -8.54 1.30 6.80
N TYR A 114 -8.24 0.00 6.61
CA TYR A 114 -8.58 -1.05 7.57
C TYR A 114 -7.75 -0.98 8.86
N ALA A 115 -6.49 -0.57 8.78
CA ALA A 115 -5.67 -0.35 9.97
C ALA A 115 -6.22 0.83 10.79
N ALA A 116 -6.53 1.96 10.13
CA ALA A 116 -7.13 3.11 10.79
C ALA A 116 -8.49 2.77 11.44
N TRP A 117 -9.32 1.97 10.78
CA TRP A 117 -10.56 1.43 11.37
C TRP A 117 -10.26 0.60 12.62
N PHE A 118 -9.29 -0.32 12.55
CA PHE A 118 -8.94 -1.19 13.67
C PHE A 118 -8.39 -0.42 14.88
N TYR A 119 -7.55 0.60 14.63
CA TYR A 119 -7.00 1.48 15.67
C TYR A 119 -7.96 2.57 16.12
N ASN A 120 -9.02 2.84 15.34
CA ASN A 120 -9.91 3.99 15.48
C ASN A 120 -9.18 5.34 15.44
N ASN A 121 -8.03 5.39 14.81
CA ASN A 121 -7.20 6.57 14.57
C ASN A 121 -6.13 6.29 13.51
N TRP A 122 -5.31 7.29 13.18
CA TRP A 122 -4.18 7.20 12.25
C TRP A 122 -2.81 7.21 12.96
N ASP A 123 -2.81 7.11 14.28
CA ASP A 123 -1.61 7.22 15.13
C ASP A 123 -0.97 5.83 15.35
N PHE A 124 -0.29 5.35 14.35
CA PHE A 124 0.53 4.15 14.36
C PHE A 124 1.71 4.30 13.40
N PRO A 125 2.90 3.80 13.73
CA PRO A 125 4.04 3.83 12.81
C PRO A 125 3.85 2.80 11.69
N ALA A 126 4.37 3.10 10.49
CA ALA A 126 4.38 2.16 9.39
C ALA A 126 5.70 2.18 8.62
N LEU A 127 6.12 1.01 8.14
CA LEU A 127 7.28 0.80 7.28
C LEU A 127 6.86 0.11 5.98
N GLN A 128 7.41 0.59 4.88
CA GLN A 128 7.30 -0.08 3.59
C GLN A 128 8.48 -1.02 3.40
N ILE A 129 8.19 -2.27 3.02
CA ILE A 129 9.18 -3.22 2.53
C ILE A 129 9.40 -2.94 1.05
N VAL A 130 10.64 -2.62 0.67
CA VAL A 130 11.04 -2.29 -0.70
C VAL A 130 11.98 -3.38 -1.22
N TRP A 131 11.65 -3.94 -2.38
CA TRP A 131 12.42 -4.99 -3.03
C TRP A 131 13.17 -4.46 -4.26
N PRO A 132 14.36 -4.99 -4.58
CA PRO A 132 15.16 -4.59 -5.72
C PRO A 132 14.72 -5.31 -7.00
N ASN A 133 15.13 -4.80 -8.16
CA ASN A 133 15.02 -5.52 -9.41
C ASN A 133 16.07 -6.66 -9.52
N LYS A 134 16.05 -7.40 -10.63
CA LYS A 134 16.99 -8.53 -10.89
C LYS A 134 18.47 -8.12 -10.92
N GLN A 135 18.78 -6.84 -11.05
CA GLN A 135 20.14 -6.28 -11.00
C GLN A 135 20.48 -5.72 -9.60
N ALA A 136 19.71 -6.10 -8.56
CA ALA A 136 19.85 -5.63 -7.17
C ALA A 136 19.75 -4.10 -7.03
N ARG A 137 19.00 -3.41 -7.92
CA ARG A 137 18.74 -1.97 -7.86
C ARG A 137 17.37 -1.71 -7.25
N TYR A 138 17.27 -0.66 -6.45
CA TYR A 138 16.03 -0.24 -5.80
C TYR A 138 15.34 0.89 -6.57
N PRO A 139 14.05 1.18 -6.31
CA PRO A 139 13.29 2.22 -7.05
C PRO A 139 13.90 3.63 -7.01
N TRP A 140 14.75 3.94 -6.05
CA TRP A 140 15.48 5.21 -5.95
C TRP A 140 16.75 5.25 -6.79
N ASP A 141 17.21 4.12 -7.32
CA ASP A 141 18.39 4.08 -8.16
C ASP A 141 18.07 4.60 -9.56
N GLU A 142 18.94 5.42 -10.14
CA GLU A 142 18.72 6.09 -11.43
C GLU A 142 18.45 5.09 -12.57
N ALA A 143 19.13 3.96 -12.56
CA ALA A 143 18.99 2.90 -13.57
C ALA A 143 17.91 1.85 -13.24
N PHE A 144 17.00 2.13 -12.29
CA PHE A 144 15.84 1.28 -12.06
C PHE A 144 14.81 1.46 -13.15
N ASN A 145 14.23 0.38 -13.67
CA ASN A 145 13.24 0.45 -14.74
C ASN A 145 12.00 1.23 -14.30
N SER A 146 11.60 2.23 -15.09
CA SER A 146 10.45 3.10 -14.81
C SER A 146 9.13 2.34 -14.66
N ASP A 147 8.91 1.28 -15.45
CA ASP A 147 7.68 0.48 -15.39
C ASP A 147 7.54 -0.22 -14.02
N TRP A 148 8.65 -0.62 -13.44
CA TRP A 148 8.67 -1.25 -12.12
C TRP A 148 8.54 -0.26 -10.97
N LYS A 149 8.87 1.03 -11.19
CA LYS A 149 8.55 2.09 -10.23
C LYS A 149 7.05 2.22 -10.01
N ALA A 150 6.27 2.05 -11.07
CA ALA A 150 4.82 2.05 -10.99
C ALA A 150 4.25 0.85 -10.21
N ALA A 151 4.90 -0.31 -10.31
CA ALA A 151 4.51 -1.50 -9.54
C ALA A 151 4.85 -1.38 -8.05
N GLN A 152 5.80 -0.53 -7.68
CA GLN A 152 6.27 -0.36 -6.30
C GLN A 152 6.41 1.13 -5.97
N PRO A 153 5.30 1.86 -5.72
CA PRO A 153 5.35 3.27 -5.33
C PRO A 153 6.10 3.41 -3.99
N LEU A 154 6.93 4.46 -3.87
CA LEU A 154 7.64 4.76 -2.63
C LEU A 154 6.82 5.72 -1.77
N LEU A 155 6.50 5.30 -0.55
CA LEU A 155 5.63 6.02 0.38
C LEU A 155 6.38 6.97 1.31
N ASP A 156 7.71 7.02 1.23
CA ASP A 156 8.58 7.94 1.99
C ASP A 156 8.81 9.27 1.27
N ARG A 157 8.24 9.46 0.08
CA ARG A 157 8.48 10.64 -0.74
C ARG A 157 7.32 10.98 -1.67
N ASN A 158 7.23 12.22 -2.01
CA ASN A 158 6.15 12.81 -2.79
C ASN A 158 6.32 12.65 -4.33
N ASN A 159 7.11 11.68 -4.81
CA ASN A 159 7.62 11.66 -6.20
C ASN A 159 6.77 10.89 -7.21
N ASP A 160 5.64 10.29 -6.81
CA ASP A 160 4.96 9.32 -7.67
C ASP A 160 3.72 9.88 -8.38
N PHE A 161 3.80 11.12 -8.82
CA PHE A 161 2.84 11.60 -9.80
C PHE A 161 3.24 11.06 -11.18
N LYS A 162 2.52 10.04 -11.66
CA LYS A 162 2.81 9.29 -12.88
C LYS A 162 2.34 9.98 -14.16
N PHE A 163 1.59 11.06 -14.03
CA PHE A 163 1.00 11.75 -15.15
C PHE A 163 1.94 12.85 -15.63
N ARG A 164 1.89 13.17 -16.93
CA ARG A 164 2.63 14.30 -17.52
C ARG A 164 2.08 15.65 -17.10
N GLU A 165 0.85 15.65 -16.62
CA GLU A 165 0.09 16.79 -16.18
C GLU A 165 0.58 17.28 -14.80
N ASP A 166 0.43 18.59 -14.54
CA ASP A 166 0.77 19.16 -13.24
C ASP A 166 -0.10 18.56 -12.14
N ARG A 167 0.48 18.27 -10.97
CA ARG A 167 -0.26 17.81 -9.77
C ARG A 167 -1.39 18.73 -9.34
N LYS A 168 -1.31 19.99 -9.71
CA LYS A 168 -2.32 21.01 -9.38
C LYS A 168 -3.42 21.08 -10.42
N LEU A 169 -3.37 20.25 -11.46
CA LEU A 169 -4.43 20.22 -12.47
C LEU A 169 -5.75 19.83 -11.80
N GLY A 170 -6.68 20.76 -11.82
CA GLY A 170 -8.05 20.52 -11.33
C GLY A 170 -8.86 19.78 -12.38
N VAL A 171 -9.47 18.67 -12.00
CA VAL A 171 -10.47 18.00 -12.84
C VAL A 171 -11.86 18.51 -12.44
N TYR A 172 -12.56 19.12 -13.39
CA TYR A 172 -13.93 19.58 -13.18
C TYR A 172 -14.91 18.50 -13.69
N ALA A 173 -15.77 18.04 -12.81
CA ALA A 173 -16.84 17.12 -13.17
C ALA A 173 -18.20 17.75 -12.89
N THR A 174 -19.21 17.38 -13.69
CA THR A 174 -20.58 17.80 -13.41
C THR A 174 -21.09 17.11 -12.14
N ARG A 175 -22.08 17.73 -11.48
CA ARG A 175 -22.70 17.16 -10.29
C ARG A 175 -23.26 15.75 -10.54
N GLN A 176 -23.81 15.50 -11.74
CA GLN A 176 -24.34 14.20 -12.14
C GLN A 176 -23.25 13.10 -12.11
N VAL A 177 -22.02 13.42 -12.53
CA VAL A 177 -20.89 12.49 -12.47
C VAL A 177 -20.52 12.19 -11.02
N LEU A 178 -20.50 13.21 -10.16
CA LEU A 178 -20.25 13.04 -8.72
C LEU A 178 -21.36 12.22 -8.03
N GLU A 179 -22.57 12.24 -8.58
CA GLU A 179 -23.73 11.46 -8.13
C GLU A 179 -23.78 10.06 -8.77
N GLY A 180 -22.74 9.64 -9.50
CA GLY A 180 -22.60 8.29 -10.05
C GLY A 180 -23.04 8.10 -11.50
N THR A 181 -23.33 9.18 -12.25
CA THR A 181 -23.58 9.07 -13.68
C THR A 181 -22.28 8.69 -14.41
N PRO A 182 -22.27 7.64 -15.27
CA PRO A 182 -21.07 7.25 -15.99
C PRO A 182 -20.54 8.37 -16.87
N ILE A 183 -19.22 8.55 -16.88
CA ILE A 183 -18.55 9.41 -17.85
C ILE A 183 -18.55 8.68 -19.19
N LEU A 184 -19.25 9.23 -20.19
CA LEU A 184 -19.34 8.64 -21.53
C LEU A 184 -18.21 9.09 -22.43
N GLN A 185 -17.64 10.25 -22.17
CA GLN A 185 -16.55 10.83 -22.96
C GLN A 185 -15.70 11.75 -22.11
N VAL A 186 -14.41 11.65 -22.25
CA VAL A 186 -13.41 12.59 -21.73
C VAL A 186 -12.61 13.12 -22.90
N ALA A 187 -12.44 14.44 -22.98
CA ALA A 187 -11.60 15.07 -23.97
C ALA A 187 -10.47 15.85 -23.27
N HIS A 188 -9.26 15.66 -23.74
CA HIS A 188 -8.09 16.41 -23.30
C HIS A 188 -7.79 17.48 -24.36
N SER A 189 -7.77 18.74 -23.97
CA SER A 189 -7.41 19.83 -24.89
C SER A 189 -5.89 19.96 -25.01
N SER A 190 -5.43 20.57 -26.12
CA SER A 190 -4.02 20.89 -26.31
C SER A 190 -3.46 21.85 -25.26
N ASP A 191 -4.34 22.54 -24.54
CA ASP A 191 -4.02 23.52 -23.50
C ASP A 191 -3.90 22.90 -22.10
N GLY A 192 -4.02 21.56 -22.01
CA GLY A 192 -3.88 20.82 -20.76
C GLY A 192 -5.18 20.57 -19.98
N ASP A 193 -6.33 20.96 -20.51
CA ASP A 193 -7.63 20.67 -19.90
C ASP A 193 -8.18 19.30 -20.34
N TRP A 194 -8.92 18.64 -19.46
CA TRP A 194 -9.60 17.35 -19.69
C TRP A 194 -11.07 17.54 -20.01
#